data_d2dc4d18bddc981fac6d15662af755c1
#
_entry.id   d2dc4d18bddc981fac6d15662af755c1
#
_cell.length_a   1.000
_cell.length_b   1.000
_cell.length_c   1.000
_cell.angle_alpha   90.00
_cell.angle_beta   90.00
_cell.angle_gamma   90.00
#
_symmetry.space_group_name_H-M   'P 1'
#
loop_
_entity.id
_entity.type
_entity.pdbx_description
1 polymer ?
#
loop_
_entity_poly.entity_id
_entity_poly.type
_entity_poly.pdbx_seq_one_letter_code
_entity_poly.pdbx_strand_id
1 'polypeptide(L)'
;DFLKICREMEKAGVIAIVYTEVPIEVAKQNYEEATVPIFAAGCEEYTDSPMMNFYELLGFTEKRRKFAKAYDNLLEKSIEATKRFVEEVKRGEIK
;
A
#
# COMPACT_ATOMS: atom_id res chain seq x y z
N ASP A 1 5.99 -23.21 -1.13
CA ASP A 1 6.44 -22.19 -2.08
C ASP A 1 5.27 -21.29 -2.46
N PHE A 2 5.58 -20.08 -2.87
CA PHE A 2 4.59 -19.05 -3.14
C PHE A 2 3.60 -19.42 -4.24
N LEU A 3 4.10 -19.96 -5.34
CA LEU A 3 3.24 -20.32 -6.46
C LEU A 3 2.25 -21.42 -6.08
N LYS A 4 2.72 -22.38 -5.31
CA LYS A 4 1.87 -23.46 -4.82
C LYS A 4 0.78 -22.91 -3.90
N ILE A 5 1.15 -21.99 -3.01
CA ILE A 5 0.19 -21.36 -2.10
C ILE A 5 -0.90 -20.64 -2.89
N CYS A 6 -0.53 -19.88 -3.93
CA CYS A 6 -1.51 -19.20 -4.77
C CYS A 6 -2.46 -20.17 -5.45
N ARG A 7 -1.93 -21.29 -5.98
CA ARG A 7 -2.79 -22.31 -6.63
C ARG A 7 -3.73 -22.97 -5.61
N GLU A 8 -3.25 -23.20 -4.40
CA GLU A 8 -4.08 -23.77 -3.34
C GLU A 8 -5.20 -22.80 -2.92
N MET A 9 -4.89 -21.50 -2.87
CA MET A 9 -5.91 -20.50 -2.57
C MET A 9 -7.00 -20.46 -3.64
N GLU A 10 -6.60 -20.55 -4.91
CA GLU A 10 -7.56 -20.60 -6.02
C GLU A 10 -8.49 -21.80 -5.89
N LYS A 11 -7.92 -22.97 -5.55
CA LYS A 11 -8.72 -24.17 -5.34
C LYS A 11 -9.69 -24.03 -4.18
N ALA A 12 -9.32 -23.25 -3.17
CA ALA A 12 -10.17 -22.99 -2.01
C ALA A 12 -11.32 -22.03 -2.33
N GLY A 13 -11.32 -21.42 -3.51
CA GLY A 13 -12.43 -20.60 -3.95
C GLY A 13 -12.30 -19.10 -3.73
N VAL A 14 -11.06 -18.58 -3.59
CA VAL A 14 -10.87 -17.13 -3.46
C VAL A 14 -11.26 -16.43 -4.76
N ILE A 15 -11.76 -15.22 -4.64
CA ILE A 15 -12.20 -14.44 -5.81
C ILE A 15 -11.08 -13.56 -6.38
N ALA A 16 -10.02 -13.36 -5.62
CA ALA A 16 -8.86 -12.55 -6.03
C ALA A 16 -7.71 -12.87 -5.08
N ILE A 17 -6.49 -12.53 -5.52
CA ILE A 17 -5.30 -12.67 -4.67
C ILE A 17 -4.61 -11.32 -4.59
N VAL A 18 -4.19 -10.94 -3.40
CA VAL A 18 -3.55 -9.66 -3.11
C VAL A 18 -2.18 -9.92 -2.51
N TYR A 19 -1.15 -9.26 -3.03
CA TYR A 19 0.18 -9.35 -2.42
C TYR A 19 1.02 -8.12 -2.76
N THR A 20 2.13 -7.98 -2.04
CA THR A 20 3.05 -6.86 -2.20
C THR A 20 4.49 -7.34 -2.04
N GLU A 21 5.40 -6.70 -2.78
CA GLU A 21 6.84 -6.96 -2.70
C GLU A 21 7.25 -8.40 -2.99
N VAL A 22 6.56 -9.05 -3.92
CA VAL A 22 6.97 -10.36 -4.40
C VAL A 22 8.06 -10.17 -5.47
N PRO A 23 9.11 -11.00 -5.48
CA PRO A 23 10.14 -10.89 -6.54
C PRO A 23 9.51 -10.92 -7.92
N ILE A 24 10.02 -10.10 -8.83
CA ILE A 24 9.42 -9.90 -10.15
C ILE A 24 9.26 -11.21 -10.93
N GLU A 25 10.27 -12.07 -10.89
CA GLU A 25 10.22 -13.35 -11.60
C GLU A 25 9.08 -14.25 -11.10
N VAL A 26 8.86 -14.22 -9.78
CA VAL A 26 7.79 -15.00 -9.16
C VAL A 26 6.43 -14.38 -9.46
N ALA A 27 6.35 -13.05 -9.39
CA ALA A 27 5.11 -12.31 -9.71
C ALA A 27 4.70 -12.57 -11.15
N LYS A 28 5.65 -12.52 -12.07
CA LYS A 28 5.42 -12.80 -13.50
C LYS A 28 4.84 -14.18 -13.68
N GLN A 29 5.49 -15.19 -13.11
CA GLN A 29 5.05 -16.56 -13.23
C GLN A 29 3.66 -16.76 -12.63
N ASN A 30 3.41 -16.17 -11.46
CA ASN A 30 2.10 -16.27 -10.84
C ASN A 30 1.02 -15.58 -11.69
N TYR A 31 1.33 -14.43 -12.26
CA TYR A 31 0.39 -13.71 -13.11
C TYR A 31 0.01 -14.52 -14.35
N GLU A 32 0.98 -15.21 -14.95
CA GLU A 32 0.73 -16.04 -16.12
C GLU A 32 -0.10 -17.30 -15.79
N GLU A 33 0.04 -17.83 -14.58
CA GLU A 33 -0.66 -19.04 -14.14
C GLU A 33 -2.01 -18.78 -13.48
N ALA A 34 -2.22 -17.56 -12.99
CA ALA A 34 -3.40 -17.24 -12.17
C ALA A 34 -4.71 -17.38 -12.93
N THR A 35 -5.70 -17.91 -12.23
CA THR A 35 -7.07 -18.06 -12.74
C THR A 35 -8.04 -17.05 -12.11
N VAL A 36 -7.55 -16.25 -11.17
CA VAL A 36 -8.32 -15.18 -10.51
C VAL A 36 -7.55 -13.87 -10.64
N PRO A 37 -8.22 -12.71 -10.49
CA PRO A 37 -7.53 -11.43 -10.55
C PRO A 37 -6.44 -11.30 -9.50
N ILE A 38 -5.34 -10.64 -9.89
CA ILE A 38 -4.20 -10.36 -9.03
C ILE A 38 -4.14 -8.84 -8.79
N PHE A 39 -4.15 -8.43 -7.52
CA PHE A 39 -3.96 -7.04 -7.13
C PHE A 39 -2.66 -6.94 -6.35
N ALA A 40 -1.67 -6.27 -6.92
CA ALA A 40 -0.34 -6.29 -6.34
C ALA A 40 0.30 -4.91 -6.31
N ALA A 41 1.13 -4.69 -5.31
CA ALA A 41 1.94 -3.49 -5.19
C ALA A 41 3.41 -3.88 -5.40
N GLY A 42 4.13 -3.11 -6.22
CA GLY A 42 5.54 -3.36 -6.46
C GLY A 42 5.85 -4.52 -7.38
N CYS A 43 4.90 -4.91 -8.21
CA CYS A 43 5.07 -6.04 -9.14
C CYS A 43 5.00 -5.62 -10.61
N GLU A 44 5.29 -4.35 -10.90
CA GLU A 44 5.31 -3.79 -12.25
C GLU A 44 4.03 -4.09 -13.02
N GLU A 45 4.12 -4.61 -14.25
CA GLU A 45 2.95 -4.91 -15.07
C GLU A 45 2.29 -6.25 -14.73
N TYR A 46 2.86 -7.02 -13.79
CA TYR A 46 2.35 -8.37 -13.48
C TYR A 46 1.25 -8.33 -12.42
N THR A 47 0.25 -7.52 -12.69
CA THR A 47 -0.93 -7.33 -11.84
C THR A 47 -2.09 -6.88 -12.71
N ASP A 48 -3.31 -7.25 -12.32
CA ASP A 48 -4.50 -6.76 -13.00
C ASP A 48 -4.80 -5.32 -12.60
N SER A 49 -4.43 -4.93 -11.38
CA SER A 49 -4.49 -3.55 -10.94
C SER A 49 -3.42 -3.32 -9.87
N PRO A 50 -2.69 -2.21 -9.98
CA PRO A 50 -1.73 -1.86 -8.93
C PRO A 50 -2.46 -1.47 -7.67
N MET A 51 -1.78 -1.63 -6.54
CA MET A 51 -2.28 -1.25 -5.22
C MET A 51 -1.24 -0.39 -4.52
N MET A 52 -1.69 0.39 -3.56
CA MET A 52 -0.80 1.19 -2.77
C MET A 52 -1.29 1.25 -1.32
N ASN A 53 -0.35 1.27 -0.38
CA ASN A 53 -0.67 1.46 1.02
C ASN A 53 -1.31 2.84 1.20
N PHE A 54 -2.45 2.89 1.87
CA PHE A 54 -3.21 4.12 2.06
C PHE A 54 -2.42 5.20 2.78
N TYR A 55 -1.64 4.83 3.79
CA TYR A 55 -0.82 5.80 4.53
C TYR A 55 0.32 6.36 3.69
N GLU A 56 0.92 5.53 2.83
CA GLU A 56 1.93 6.00 1.89
C GLU A 56 1.31 6.93 0.84
N LEU A 57 0.13 6.58 0.34
CA LEU A 57 -0.60 7.37 -0.64
C LEU A 57 -0.91 8.76 -0.12
N LEU A 58 -1.27 8.87 1.16
CA LEU A 58 -1.60 10.15 1.79
C LEU A 58 -0.39 10.90 2.35
N GLY A 59 0.78 10.29 2.32
CA GLY A 59 1.99 10.94 2.82
C GLY A 59 2.09 11.01 4.34
N PHE A 60 1.58 9.99 5.03
CA PHE A 60 1.72 9.89 6.49
C PHE A 60 3.07 9.32 6.92
N THR A 61 3.82 8.71 6.00
CA THR A 61 5.11 8.10 6.33
C THR A 61 6.24 8.90 5.70
N GLU A 62 7.37 9.03 6.42
CA GLU A 62 8.54 9.71 5.91
C GLU A 62 9.25 8.87 4.85
N LYS A 63 9.28 7.55 5.06
CA LYS A 63 9.92 6.62 4.14
C LYS A 63 8.86 5.91 3.30
N ARG A 64 9.04 5.98 1.99
CA ARG A 64 8.15 5.30 1.05
C ARG A 64 8.93 4.21 0.32
N ARG A 65 8.24 3.14 -0.03
CA ARG A 65 8.81 2.12 -0.90
C ARG A 65 8.97 2.71 -2.30
N LYS A 66 9.90 2.17 -3.09
CA LYS A 66 10.22 2.71 -4.42
C LYS A 66 9.03 2.84 -5.35
N PHE A 67 8.09 1.91 -5.29
CA PHE A 67 6.91 1.93 -6.15
C PHE A 67 5.77 2.80 -5.60
N ALA A 68 5.93 3.34 -4.39
CA ALA A 68 4.88 4.13 -3.76
C ALA A 68 5.02 5.61 -4.13
N LYS A 69 3.89 6.26 -4.35
CA LYS A 69 3.82 7.68 -4.64
C LYS A 69 2.92 8.35 -3.62
N ALA A 70 3.39 9.43 -3.01
CA ALA A 70 2.56 10.21 -2.10
C ALA A 70 1.78 11.25 -2.90
N TYR A 71 0.47 11.25 -2.73
CA TYR A 71 -0.42 12.21 -3.38
C TYR A 71 -0.74 13.41 -2.50
N ASP A 72 -0.33 13.35 -1.24
CA ASP A 72 -0.46 14.45 -0.28
C ASP A 72 0.68 14.35 0.73
N ASN A 73 0.75 15.26 1.68
CA ASN A 73 1.77 15.30 2.72
C ASN A 73 1.12 15.46 4.09
N LEU A 74 0.22 14.54 4.42
CA LEU A 74 -0.58 14.64 5.63
C LEU A 74 0.23 14.55 6.93
N LEU A 75 1.41 13.93 6.90
CA LEU A 75 2.28 13.93 8.07
C LEU A 75 2.69 15.36 8.43
N GLU A 76 3.19 16.12 7.45
CA GLU A 76 3.59 17.52 7.67
C GLU A 76 2.40 18.38 8.10
N LYS A 77 1.26 18.20 7.44
CA LYS A 77 0.04 18.94 7.76
C LYS A 77 -0.44 18.65 9.17
N SER A 78 -0.34 17.37 9.58
CA SER A 78 -0.75 16.96 10.93
C SER A 78 0.16 17.56 12.00
N ILE A 79 1.45 17.58 11.75
CA ILE A 79 2.42 18.19 12.67
C ILE A 79 2.15 19.69 12.80
N GLU A 80 1.94 20.36 11.69
CA GLU A 80 1.68 21.80 11.66
C GLU A 80 0.39 22.15 12.41
N ALA A 81 -0.67 21.39 12.16
CA ALA A 81 -1.95 21.58 12.83
C ALA A 81 -1.81 21.37 14.35
N THR A 82 -1.06 20.35 14.74
CA THR A 82 -0.84 20.03 16.15
C THR A 82 -0.04 21.15 16.84
N LYS A 83 0.97 21.68 16.18
CA LYS A 83 1.76 22.81 16.70
C LYS A 83 0.88 24.02 16.97
N ARG A 84 0.03 24.37 16.01
CA ARG A 84 -0.90 25.51 16.17
C ARG A 84 -1.83 25.30 17.35
N PHE A 85 -2.36 24.10 17.49
CA PHE A 85 -3.24 23.77 18.62
C PHE A 85 -2.51 23.97 19.97
N VAL A 86 -1.31 23.42 20.07
CA VAL A 86 -0.49 23.51 21.30
C VAL A 86 -0.21 24.99 21.63
N GLU A 87 0.14 25.80 20.64
CA GLU A 87 0.42 27.23 20.84
C GLU A 87 -0.82 27.96 21.33
N GLU A 88 -1.98 27.67 20.74
CA GLU A 88 -3.23 28.32 21.15
C GLU A 88 -3.63 27.93 22.58
N VAL A 89 -3.38 26.66 22.96
CA VAL A 89 -3.60 26.22 24.35
C VAL A 89 -2.69 26.99 25.30
N LYS A 90 -1.41 27.12 24.96
CA LYS A 90 -0.44 27.84 25.79
C LYS A 90 -0.80 29.35 25.95
N ARG A 91 -1.40 29.92 24.93
CA ARG A 91 -1.85 31.32 24.99
C ARG A 91 -3.21 31.49 25.67
N GLY A 92 -3.83 30.39 26.07
CA GLY A 92 -5.14 30.45 26.73
C GLY A 92 -6.30 30.73 25.79
N GLU A 93 -6.10 30.57 24.50
CA GLU A 93 -7.15 30.86 23.50
C GLU A 93 -8.19 29.73 23.41
N ILE A 94 -7.82 28.54 23.85
CA ILE A 94 -8.71 27.37 23.87
C ILE A 94 -8.96 26.98 25.32
N LYS A 95 -10.21 26.80 25.67
CA LYS A 95 -10.61 26.47 27.04
C LYS A 95 -11.43 25.21 27.11
#